data_8ef0219d56ab6929bdb60665cd6183a9
#
_entry.id   8ef0219d56ab6929bdb60665cd6183a9
#
_cell.length_a   1.000
_cell.length_b   1.000
_cell.length_c   1.000
_cell.angle_alpha   90.00
_cell.angle_beta   90.00
_cell.angle_gamma   90.00
#
_symmetry.space_group_name_H-M   'P 1'
#
loop_
_entity.id
_entity.type
_entity.pdbx_description
1 polymer ?
#
loop_
_entity_poly.entity_id
_entity_poly.type
_entity_poly.pdbx_seq_one_letter_code
_entity_poly.pdbx_strand_id
1 'polypeptide(L)'
;MAKHFFTSESVTEGHPDKVCDQISDAVLDAILEQDKNAHVACEVTATTGVVHVMGEISTDCYVDIAGIAREVINDIGYDNQACGFNGNTCAVLTSIDQQSPDIAMGVNESYELKDGENDANNQIGAGDQGMMFGYACNETKELMPLAISLAHKLAKQLTAVRKDGTLSYLRPDGKTQVTVEYEGDTPVRVDTVVVSTQHDENVTLEQIRKDMVEYVVKPIIPAELLDENTKYFINPTGRFVIGGPVGDSGLTGRKIIVDTYGGFSRHGGGAFSGKDPTKVDRSAAYYARYIAKNIVAAGLADKCEVQLAYAIGVAKPVSIMVDAFGSSSYTNEQLSDAVEKVFDCRPNSIIEQLKLKETKYRPLAAYGHMGREELGVAWEKTDKVEMLKKYM
;
A
#
# COMPACT_ATOMS: atom_id res chain seq x y z
N MET A 1 14.69 24.05 18.13
CA MET A 1 13.54 23.09 18.14
C MET A 1 14.02 21.77 18.71
N ALA A 2 13.13 20.95 19.28
CA ALA A 2 13.54 19.64 19.80
C ALA A 2 13.91 18.72 18.63
N LYS A 3 15.04 18.04 18.73
CA LYS A 3 15.48 17.01 17.78
C LYS A 3 14.80 15.67 18.12
N HIS A 4 14.34 14.97 17.10
CA HIS A 4 13.84 13.61 17.25
C HIS A 4 14.14 12.77 15.99
N PHE A 5 13.97 11.46 16.11
CA PHE A 5 14.16 10.52 15.01
C PHE A 5 12.85 9.83 14.67
N PHE A 6 12.60 9.62 13.38
CA PHE A 6 11.51 8.78 12.93
C PHE A 6 12.01 7.75 11.92
N THR A 7 11.52 6.52 12.05
CA THR A 7 11.96 5.38 11.24
C THR A 7 10.80 4.76 10.52
N SER A 8 10.96 4.53 9.22
CA SER A 8 10.03 3.74 8.41
C SER A 8 10.77 2.62 7.68
N GLU A 9 10.08 1.54 7.41
CA GLU A 9 10.60 0.40 6.66
C GLU A 9 9.79 0.12 5.40
N SER A 10 10.41 -0.53 4.45
CA SER A 10 9.79 -1.11 3.27
C SER A 10 10.40 -2.45 2.93
N VAL A 11 9.76 -3.17 2.03
CA VAL A 11 10.23 -4.48 1.56
C VAL A 11 10.16 -4.57 0.04
N THR A 12 10.96 -5.46 -0.54
CA THR A 12 10.93 -5.71 -1.99
C THR A 12 9.70 -6.53 -2.39
N GLU A 13 9.42 -6.58 -3.68
CA GLU A 13 8.37 -7.42 -4.27
C GLU A 13 8.52 -8.91 -3.95
N GLY A 14 9.75 -9.37 -3.66
CA GLY A 14 10.05 -10.77 -3.33
C GLY A 14 9.93 -11.11 -1.85
N HIS A 15 9.61 -10.15 -0.98
CA HIS A 15 9.27 -10.46 0.41
C HIS A 15 8.04 -11.39 0.47
N PRO A 16 8.02 -12.44 1.32
CA PRO A 16 6.92 -13.42 1.32
C PRO A 16 5.52 -12.83 1.40
N ASP A 17 5.29 -11.86 2.29
CA ASP A 17 3.99 -11.20 2.40
C ASP A 17 3.64 -10.42 1.12
N LYS A 18 4.63 -9.80 0.47
CA LYS A 18 4.41 -9.07 -0.78
C LYS A 18 4.22 -9.97 -2.00
N VAL A 19 4.78 -11.16 -2.00
CA VAL A 19 4.43 -12.20 -2.97
C VAL A 19 2.94 -12.54 -2.86
N CYS A 20 2.43 -12.73 -1.64
CA CYS A 20 1.02 -13.01 -1.39
C CYS A 20 0.11 -11.85 -1.82
N ASP A 21 0.46 -10.61 -1.46
CA ASP A 21 -0.29 -9.41 -1.86
C ASP A 21 -0.37 -9.26 -3.38
N GLN A 22 0.74 -9.49 -4.09
CA GLN A 22 0.76 -9.40 -5.56
C GLN A 22 -0.07 -10.50 -6.23
N ILE A 23 -0.09 -11.72 -5.69
CA ILE A 23 -0.95 -12.79 -6.20
C ILE A 23 -2.42 -12.45 -5.97
N SER A 24 -2.78 -12.00 -4.76
CA SER A 24 -4.15 -11.60 -4.43
C SER A 24 -4.67 -10.52 -5.37
N ASP A 25 -3.88 -9.48 -5.61
CA ASP A 25 -4.25 -8.37 -6.50
C ASP A 25 -4.20 -8.76 -7.99
N ALA A 26 -3.34 -9.70 -8.40
CA ALA A 26 -3.34 -10.22 -9.76
C ALA A 26 -4.61 -11.03 -10.06
N VAL A 27 -5.09 -11.83 -9.10
CA VAL A 27 -6.37 -12.54 -9.22
C VAL A 27 -7.52 -11.54 -9.31
N LEU A 28 -7.53 -10.50 -8.45
CA LEU A 28 -8.53 -9.43 -8.51
C LEU A 28 -8.53 -8.72 -9.86
N ASP A 29 -7.35 -8.34 -10.37
CA ASP A 29 -7.22 -7.65 -11.66
C ASP A 29 -7.77 -8.49 -12.82
N ALA A 30 -7.48 -9.81 -12.83
CA ALA A 30 -7.95 -10.73 -13.87
C ALA A 30 -9.48 -10.90 -13.83
N ILE A 31 -10.09 -10.87 -12.65
CA ILE A 31 -11.54 -10.92 -12.49
C ILE A 31 -12.17 -9.61 -12.93
N LEU A 32 -11.70 -8.46 -12.43
CA LEU A 32 -12.27 -7.15 -12.74
C LEU A 32 -12.11 -6.77 -14.22
N GLU A 33 -11.18 -7.35 -14.93
CA GLU A 33 -11.04 -7.18 -16.36
C GLU A 33 -12.22 -7.76 -17.16
N GLN A 34 -12.82 -8.84 -16.66
CA GLN A 34 -13.93 -9.55 -17.27
C GLN A 34 -15.28 -9.23 -16.64
N ASP A 35 -15.31 -9.02 -15.31
CA ASP A 35 -16.52 -8.74 -14.52
C ASP A 35 -16.27 -7.57 -13.53
N LYS A 36 -16.71 -6.38 -13.93
CA LYS A 36 -16.59 -5.14 -13.13
C LYS A 36 -17.44 -5.12 -11.86
N ASN A 37 -18.39 -6.05 -11.73
CA ASN A 37 -19.32 -6.14 -10.62
C ASN A 37 -19.01 -7.32 -9.69
N ALA A 38 -17.93 -8.04 -9.94
CA ALA A 38 -17.50 -9.13 -9.08
C ALA A 38 -17.26 -8.67 -7.64
N HIS A 39 -17.61 -9.52 -6.69
CA HIS A 39 -17.23 -9.40 -5.28
C HIS A 39 -16.06 -10.31 -5.01
N VAL A 40 -14.94 -9.73 -4.58
CA VAL A 40 -13.68 -10.45 -4.39
C VAL A 40 -13.09 -10.10 -3.03
N ALA A 41 -12.85 -11.14 -2.25
CA ALA A 41 -12.02 -11.15 -1.05
C ALA A 41 -11.05 -12.32 -1.20
N CYS A 42 -9.87 -12.06 -1.79
CA CYS A 42 -8.87 -13.07 -2.12
C CYS A 42 -7.66 -12.93 -1.20
N GLU A 43 -7.38 -13.97 -0.45
CA GLU A 43 -6.22 -14.05 0.44
C GLU A 43 -5.27 -15.15 -0.02
N VAL A 44 -3.98 -14.97 0.25
CA VAL A 44 -2.93 -15.90 -0.15
C VAL A 44 -1.99 -16.17 1.00
N THR A 45 -1.61 -17.42 1.18
CA THR A 45 -0.47 -17.79 2.01
C THR A 45 0.59 -18.47 1.16
N ALA A 46 1.86 -18.22 1.48
CA ALA A 46 3.00 -18.84 0.82
C ALA A 46 4.01 -19.31 1.85
N THR A 47 4.50 -20.53 1.68
CA THR A 47 5.58 -21.11 2.50
C THR A 47 6.40 -22.06 1.63
N THR A 48 7.31 -22.82 2.24
CA THR A 48 8.20 -23.76 1.53
C THR A 48 7.42 -24.67 0.56
N GLY A 49 7.57 -24.42 -0.74
CA GLY A 49 7.01 -25.26 -1.80
C GLY A 49 5.49 -25.19 -2.00
N VAL A 50 4.77 -24.34 -1.28
CA VAL A 50 3.30 -24.25 -1.34
C VAL A 50 2.83 -22.82 -1.40
N VAL A 51 1.84 -22.57 -2.26
CA VAL A 51 0.99 -21.36 -2.25
C VAL A 51 -0.46 -21.81 -2.10
N HIS A 52 -1.20 -21.20 -1.20
CA HIS A 52 -2.61 -21.44 -1.02
C HIS A 52 -3.39 -20.16 -1.23
N VAL A 53 -4.24 -20.13 -2.26
CA VAL A 53 -5.16 -19.05 -2.58
C VAL A 53 -6.53 -19.40 -2.03
N MET A 54 -7.08 -18.53 -1.18
CA MET A 54 -8.34 -18.77 -0.48
C MET A 54 -9.18 -17.50 -0.41
N GLY A 55 -10.44 -17.64 -0.08
CA GLY A 55 -11.34 -16.51 0.14
C GLY A 55 -12.70 -16.68 -0.52
N GLU A 56 -13.47 -15.59 -0.58
CA GLU A 56 -14.81 -15.54 -1.13
C GLU A 56 -14.81 -14.73 -2.43
N ILE A 57 -15.22 -15.37 -3.52
CA ILE A 57 -15.30 -14.77 -4.86
C ILE A 57 -16.66 -15.08 -5.47
N SER A 58 -17.44 -14.03 -5.75
CA SER A 58 -18.70 -14.11 -6.51
C SER A 58 -18.52 -13.36 -7.82
N THR A 59 -18.50 -14.12 -8.94
CA THR A 59 -18.30 -13.58 -10.29
C THR A 59 -18.92 -14.50 -11.32
N ASP A 60 -19.23 -13.95 -12.49
CA ASP A 60 -19.72 -14.71 -13.65
C ASP A 60 -18.59 -15.15 -14.61
N CYS A 61 -17.34 -14.77 -14.31
CA CYS A 61 -16.19 -15.14 -15.14
C CYS A 61 -15.38 -16.29 -14.55
N TYR A 62 -14.52 -16.87 -15.39
CA TYR A 62 -13.52 -17.86 -14.98
C TYR A 62 -12.11 -17.25 -15.11
N VAL A 63 -11.27 -17.48 -14.12
CA VAL A 63 -9.83 -17.15 -14.13
C VAL A 63 -9.00 -18.36 -13.73
N ASP A 64 -7.86 -18.56 -14.38
CA ASP A 64 -6.89 -19.59 -13.99
C ASP A 64 -6.04 -19.08 -12.81
N ILE A 65 -6.59 -19.22 -11.60
CA ILE A 65 -5.93 -18.75 -10.37
C ILE A 65 -4.54 -19.37 -10.21
N ALA A 66 -4.38 -20.65 -10.52
CA ALA A 66 -3.10 -21.35 -10.39
C ALA A 66 -2.07 -20.82 -11.39
N GLY A 67 -2.50 -20.57 -12.62
CA GLY A 67 -1.68 -19.94 -13.66
C GLY A 67 -1.23 -18.55 -13.28
N ILE A 68 -2.16 -17.72 -12.81
CA ILE A 68 -1.87 -16.34 -12.32
C ILE A 68 -0.85 -16.36 -11.17
N ALA A 69 -1.03 -17.23 -10.18
CA ALA A 69 -0.10 -17.32 -9.06
C ALA A 69 1.32 -17.68 -9.53
N ARG A 70 1.46 -18.64 -10.46
CA ARG A 70 2.75 -19.03 -11.03
C ARG A 70 3.42 -17.91 -11.84
N GLU A 71 2.64 -17.21 -12.64
CA GLU A 71 3.11 -16.05 -13.43
C GLU A 71 3.68 -14.97 -12.50
N VAL A 72 2.91 -14.58 -11.46
CA VAL A 72 3.37 -13.58 -10.49
C VAL A 72 4.68 -13.99 -9.81
N ILE A 73 4.78 -15.24 -9.35
CA ILE A 73 5.97 -15.76 -8.67
C ILE A 73 7.19 -15.73 -9.61
N ASN A 74 7.01 -16.13 -10.86
CA ASN A 74 8.08 -16.13 -11.87
C ASN A 74 8.51 -14.70 -12.23
N ASP A 75 7.58 -13.76 -12.41
CA ASP A 75 7.85 -12.34 -12.71
C ASP A 75 8.65 -11.66 -11.59
N ILE A 76 8.40 -12.03 -10.35
CA ILE A 76 9.17 -11.57 -9.18
C ILE A 76 10.62 -12.08 -9.26
N GLY A 77 10.86 -13.23 -9.91
CA GLY A 77 12.19 -13.83 -10.07
C GLY A 77 12.40 -15.08 -9.21
N TYR A 78 11.33 -15.70 -8.73
CA TYR A 78 11.34 -17.03 -8.14
C TYR A 78 11.08 -18.08 -9.25
N ASP A 79 11.94 -18.12 -10.24
CA ASP A 79 11.84 -18.92 -11.47
C ASP A 79 12.85 -20.08 -11.56
N ASN A 80 13.76 -20.18 -10.58
CA ASN A 80 14.80 -21.19 -10.55
C ASN A 80 15.00 -21.81 -9.15
N GLN A 81 15.67 -22.96 -9.10
CA GLN A 81 15.87 -23.71 -7.86
C GLN A 81 16.83 -23.04 -6.88
N ALA A 82 17.71 -22.15 -7.33
CA ALA A 82 18.69 -21.51 -6.46
C ALA A 82 18.04 -20.60 -5.39
N CYS A 83 16.81 -20.15 -5.64
CA CYS A 83 16.03 -19.38 -4.67
C CYS A 83 15.33 -20.25 -3.62
N GLY A 84 15.33 -21.59 -3.79
CA GLY A 84 14.61 -22.53 -2.94
C GLY A 84 13.09 -22.52 -3.08
N PHE A 85 12.52 -21.49 -3.69
CA PHE A 85 11.12 -21.33 -4.06
C PHE A 85 11.02 -21.11 -5.57
N ASN A 86 10.06 -21.76 -6.26
CA ASN A 86 9.99 -21.71 -7.70
C ASN A 86 8.54 -21.83 -8.17
N GLY A 87 8.06 -20.81 -8.91
CA GLY A 87 6.71 -20.72 -9.43
C GLY A 87 6.32 -21.87 -10.37
N ASN A 88 7.30 -22.47 -11.06
CA ASN A 88 7.04 -23.59 -11.96
C ASN A 88 6.80 -24.93 -11.24
N THR A 89 7.30 -25.07 -10.01
CA THR A 89 7.31 -26.36 -9.29
C THR A 89 6.60 -26.35 -7.95
N CYS A 90 6.29 -25.19 -7.36
CA CYS A 90 5.52 -25.11 -6.12
C CYS A 90 4.12 -25.68 -6.30
N ALA A 91 3.56 -26.24 -5.24
CA ALA A 91 2.14 -26.58 -5.21
C ALA A 91 1.30 -25.31 -5.11
N VAL A 92 0.24 -25.22 -5.91
CA VAL A 92 -0.78 -24.17 -5.79
C VAL A 92 -2.10 -24.81 -5.41
N LEU A 93 -2.59 -24.49 -4.23
CA LEU A 93 -3.87 -24.95 -3.69
C LEU A 93 -4.89 -23.82 -3.79
N THR A 94 -6.14 -24.14 -4.01
CA THR A 94 -7.24 -23.17 -4.04
C THR A 94 -8.37 -23.62 -3.12
N SER A 95 -8.90 -22.68 -2.31
CA SER A 95 -10.10 -22.85 -1.48
C SER A 95 -10.94 -21.60 -1.62
N ILE A 96 -11.78 -21.58 -2.66
CA ILE A 96 -12.61 -20.42 -3.02
C ILE A 96 -14.08 -20.81 -2.85
N ASP A 97 -14.79 -20.01 -2.05
CA ASP A 97 -16.21 -20.09 -1.84
C ASP A 97 -16.94 -18.88 -2.42
N GLN A 98 -18.26 -18.92 -2.51
CA GLN A 98 -19.08 -17.77 -2.84
C GLN A 98 -19.29 -16.90 -1.59
N GLN A 99 -19.48 -15.58 -1.80
CA GLN A 99 -19.84 -14.67 -0.72
C GLN A 99 -21.12 -15.13 -0.02
N SER A 100 -21.13 -15.04 1.32
CA SER A 100 -22.31 -15.37 2.12
C SER A 100 -23.53 -14.55 1.67
N PRO A 101 -24.71 -15.20 1.44
CA PRO A 101 -25.95 -14.52 1.11
C PRO A 101 -26.37 -13.48 2.17
N ASP A 102 -26.07 -13.74 3.44
CA ASP A 102 -26.42 -12.85 4.55
C ASP A 102 -25.62 -11.54 4.48
N ILE A 103 -24.35 -11.61 4.11
CA ILE A 103 -23.50 -10.43 3.87
C ILE A 103 -23.99 -9.67 2.63
N ALA A 104 -24.29 -10.39 1.54
CA ALA A 104 -24.77 -9.78 0.29
C ALA A 104 -26.06 -8.97 0.48
N MET A 105 -27.01 -9.45 1.28
CA MET A 105 -28.26 -8.73 1.57
C MET A 105 -28.03 -7.39 2.30
N GLY A 106 -27.00 -7.29 3.13
CA GLY A 106 -26.68 -6.07 3.86
C GLY A 106 -25.93 -5.04 3.02
N VAL A 107 -25.17 -5.47 2.02
CA VAL A 107 -24.23 -4.64 1.25
C VAL A 107 -24.81 -4.19 -0.08
N ASN A 108 -25.58 -5.06 -0.78
CA ASN A 108 -26.13 -4.78 -2.12
C ASN A 108 -27.25 -3.73 -2.11
N GLU A 109 -27.93 -3.55 -0.99
CA GLU A 109 -28.89 -2.47 -0.77
C GLU A 109 -28.59 -1.79 0.56
N SER A 110 -28.24 -0.50 0.52
CA SER A 110 -27.90 0.25 1.73
C SER A 110 -29.11 0.43 2.66
N TYR A 111 -28.80 0.75 3.92
CA TYR A 111 -29.81 1.12 4.92
C TYR A 111 -30.65 2.33 4.44
N GLU A 112 -30.00 3.35 3.87
CA GLU A 112 -30.64 4.56 3.34
C GLU A 112 -31.63 4.26 2.19
N LEU A 113 -31.25 3.34 1.30
CA LEU A 113 -32.12 2.93 0.20
C LEU A 113 -33.38 2.20 0.72
N LYS A 114 -33.18 1.30 1.71
CA LYS A 114 -34.31 0.59 2.38
C LYS A 114 -35.23 1.51 3.15
N ASP A 115 -34.70 2.63 3.68
CA ASP A 115 -35.46 3.67 4.37
C ASP A 115 -36.11 4.70 3.41
N GLY A 116 -35.94 4.51 2.09
CA GLY A 116 -36.65 5.30 1.04
C GLY A 116 -35.84 6.49 0.50
N GLU A 117 -34.57 6.66 0.85
CA GLU A 117 -33.70 7.67 0.27
C GLU A 117 -33.20 7.24 -1.14
N ASN A 118 -33.92 7.59 -2.19
CA ASN A 118 -33.63 7.26 -3.58
C ASN A 118 -32.56 8.18 -4.18
N ASP A 119 -31.32 8.10 -3.69
CA ASP A 119 -30.12 8.71 -4.30
C ASP A 119 -29.25 7.61 -4.95
N ALA A 120 -28.74 7.86 -6.14
CA ALA A 120 -27.89 6.91 -6.87
C ALA A 120 -26.64 6.49 -6.07
N ASN A 121 -26.11 7.39 -5.23
CA ASN A 121 -24.95 7.10 -4.40
C ASN A 121 -25.29 6.31 -3.11
N ASN A 122 -26.57 6.13 -2.80
CA ASN A 122 -27.06 5.29 -1.70
C ASN A 122 -27.31 3.83 -2.11
N GLN A 123 -26.97 3.41 -3.34
CA GLN A 123 -27.29 2.06 -3.82
C GLN A 123 -26.63 0.97 -2.99
N ILE A 124 -25.35 1.11 -2.69
CA ILE A 124 -24.59 0.13 -1.90
C ILE A 124 -24.21 0.69 -0.54
N GLY A 125 -24.35 -0.12 0.49
CA GLY A 125 -23.81 0.14 1.82
C GLY A 125 -22.35 -0.22 1.91
N ALA A 126 -21.68 0.22 2.98
CA ALA A 126 -20.32 -0.21 3.27
C ALA A 126 -20.22 -1.73 3.43
N GLY A 127 -19.22 -2.35 2.81
CA GLY A 127 -19.03 -3.79 2.81
C GLY A 127 -18.68 -4.37 4.18
N ASP A 128 -18.23 -3.53 5.10
CA ASP A 128 -17.95 -3.87 6.49
C ASP A 128 -18.06 -2.62 7.37
N GLN A 129 -18.07 -2.83 8.69
CA GLN A 129 -17.78 -1.77 9.65
C GLN A 129 -16.28 -1.51 9.66
N GLY A 130 -15.86 -0.30 10.04
CA GLY A 130 -14.45 -0.01 10.21
C GLY A 130 -14.12 1.48 10.21
N MET A 131 -12.84 1.76 10.45
CA MET A 131 -12.26 3.09 10.34
C MET A 131 -11.07 3.04 9.40
N MET A 132 -10.97 4.02 8.50
CA MET A 132 -9.91 4.11 7.51
C MET A 132 -9.23 5.46 7.65
N PHE A 133 -7.92 5.48 7.42
CA PHE A 133 -7.11 6.68 7.57
C PHE A 133 -6.42 7.05 6.28
N GLY A 134 -6.35 8.36 6.02
CA GLY A 134 -5.53 8.96 4.99
C GLY A 134 -4.60 9.99 5.61
N TYR A 135 -3.42 10.17 5.02
CA TYR A 135 -2.43 11.12 5.47
C TYR A 135 -1.72 11.82 4.31
N ALA A 136 -1.32 13.04 4.52
CA ALA A 136 -0.41 13.78 3.63
C ALA A 136 0.43 14.75 4.46
N CYS A 137 1.63 15.08 3.97
CA CYS A 137 2.49 16.12 4.52
C CYS A 137 3.36 16.72 3.42
N ASN A 138 3.93 17.90 3.66
CA ASN A 138 4.72 18.65 2.70
C ASN A 138 6.22 18.28 2.66
N GLU A 139 6.59 17.09 3.19
CA GLU A 139 7.99 16.65 3.27
C GLU A 139 8.57 16.20 1.92
N THR A 140 7.74 15.72 1.01
CA THR A 140 8.15 15.28 -0.32
C THR A 140 7.24 15.83 -1.41
N LYS A 141 7.68 15.76 -2.66
CA LYS A 141 6.90 16.21 -3.81
C LYS A 141 5.56 15.45 -3.93
N GLU A 142 5.57 14.18 -3.60
CA GLU A 142 4.39 13.31 -3.63
C GLU A 142 3.44 13.55 -2.44
N LEU A 143 3.79 14.50 -1.54
CA LEU A 143 3.11 14.78 -0.28
C LEU A 143 3.03 13.55 0.64
N MET A 144 4.15 12.84 0.74
CA MET A 144 4.37 11.68 1.59
C MET A 144 5.45 11.96 2.63
N PRO A 145 5.42 11.28 3.79
CA PRO A 145 6.52 11.35 4.75
C PRO A 145 7.85 10.89 4.14
N LEU A 146 8.93 11.61 4.44
CA LEU A 146 10.24 11.38 3.83
C LEU A 146 10.79 9.98 4.14
N ALA A 147 10.67 9.51 5.39
CA ALA A 147 11.22 8.22 5.81
C ALA A 147 10.64 7.05 5.00
N ILE A 148 9.31 6.96 4.87
CA ILE A 148 8.68 5.89 4.08
C ILE A 148 8.91 6.06 2.59
N SER A 149 8.91 7.28 2.08
CA SER A 149 9.21 7.56 0.66
C SER A 149 10.61 7.06 0.29
N LEU A 150 11.62 7.36 1.11
CA LEU A 150 12.98 6.86 0.89
C LEU A 150 13.08 5.35 1.05
N ALA A 151 12.42 4.75 2.05
CA ALA A 151 12.41 3.30 2.23
C ALA A 151 11.82 2.58 1.01
N HIS A 152 10.70 3.06 0.45
CA HIS A 152 10.13 2.52 -0.78
C HIS A 152 11.05 2.66 -1.99
N LYS A 153 11.63 3.84 -2.18
CA LYS A 153 12.56 4.10 -3.29
C LYS A 153 13.80 3.21 -3.21
N LEU A 154 14.33 2.97 -2.01
CA LEU A 154 15.44 2.03 -1.80
C LEU A 154 15.05 0.59 -2.13
N ALA A 155 13.88 0.11 -1.68
CA ALA A 155 13.40 -1.23 -1.97
C ALA A 155 13.15 -1.43 -3.48
N LYS A 156 12.59 -0.42 -4.16
CA LYS A 156 12.39 -0.41 -5.61
C LYS A 156 13.72 -0.41 -6.37
N GLN A 157 14.72 0.37 -5.92
CA GLN A 157 16.05 0.40 -6.50
C GLN A 157 16.77 -0.93 -6.32
N LEU A 158 16.65 -1.56 -5.16
CA LEU A 158 17.24 -2.89 -4.89
C LEU A 158 16.70 -3.94 -5.89
N THR A 159 15.40 -3.89 -6.17
CA THR A 159 14.79 -4.75 -7.19
C THR A 159 15.26 -4.38 -8.61
N ALA A 160 15.39 -3.11 -8.93
CA ALA A 160 15.82 -2.65 -10.24
C ALA A 160 17.23 -3.15 -10.58
N VAL A 161 18.21 -2.96 -9.69
CA VAL A 161 19.60 -3.42 -9.94
C VAL A 161 19.75 -4.94 -9.97
N ARG A 162 18.81 -5.68 -9.39
CA ARG A 162 18.71 -7.13 -9.53
C ARG A 162 18.17 -7.52 -10.91
N LYS A 163 17.03 -6.94 -11.32
CA LYS A 163 16.34 -7.30 -12.56
C LYS A 163 17.08 -6.87 -13.83
N ASP A 164 17.78 -5.74 -13.80
CA ASP A 164 18.61 -5.28 -14.94
C ASP A 164 19.98 -5.97 -15.03
N GLY A 165 20.32 -6.81 -14.05
CA GLY A 165 21.57 -7.56 -14.01
C GLY A 165 22.80 -6.79 -13.52
N THR A 166 22.65 -5.52 -13.09
CA THR A 166 23.73 -4.72 -12.48
C THR A 166 24.36 -5.45 -11.31
N LEU A 167 23.51 -6.05 -10.45
CA LEU A 167 23.95 -6.87 -9.32
C LEU A 167 23.32 -8.28 -9.43
N SER A 168 23.84 -9.09 -10.34
CA SER A 168 23.30 -10.40 -10.71
C SER A 168 23.27 -11.44 -9.59
N TYR A 169 24.03 -11.23 -8.50
CA TYR A 169 24.04 -12.09 -7.32
C TYR A 169 22.88 -11.83 -6.36
N LEU A 170 22.06 -10.78 -6.56
CA LEU A 170 20.91 -10.49 -5.72
C LEU A 170 19.77 -11.47 -6.00
N ARG A 171 19.02 -11.78 -4.92
CA ARG A 171 17.81 -12.59 -4.97
C ARG A 171 16.58 -11.72 -4.63
N PRO A 172 15.33 -12.22 -4.86
CA PRO A 172 14.15 -11.37 -4.81
C PRO A 172 13.81 -10.78 -3.43
N ASP A 173 14.11 -11.47 -2.33
CA ASP A 173 13.75 -11.03 -0.98
C ASP A 173 14.68 -9.94 -0.45
N GLY A 174 14.10 -8.91 0.15
CA GLY A 174 14.86 -7.84 0.77
C GLY A 174 13.99 -6.87 1.56
N LYS A 175 14.65 -6.15 2.46
CA LYS A 175 14.05 -5.13 3.32
C LYS A 175 14.91 -3.87 3.34
N THR A 176 14.27 -2.74 3.47
CA THR A 176 14.92 -1.44 3.65
C THR A 176 14.31 -0.69 4.82
N GLN A 177 15.12 0.08 5.52
CA GLN A 177 14.64 0.92 6.62
C GLN A 177 15.43 2.23 6.61
N VAL A 178 14.75 3.34 6.82
CA VAL A 178 15.37 4.66 6.87
C VAL A 178 14.95 5.36 8.15
N THR A 179 15.96 5.85 8.88
CA THR A 179 15.75 6.73 10.04
C THR A 179 16.11 8.16 9.65
N VAL A 180 15.16 9.05 9.75
CA VAL A 180 15.32 10.50 9.47
C VAL A 180 15.38 11.25 10.79
N GLU A 181 16.33 12.20 10.89
CA GLU A 181 16.41 13.17 11.97
C GLU A 181 15.58 14.39 11.62
N TYR A 182 14.78 14.85 12.57
CA TYR A 182 13.90 16.00 12.47
C TYR A 182 14.29 17.09 13.45
N GLU A 183 14.13 18.35 13.05
CA GLU A 183 14.11 19.52 13.94
C GLU A 183 12.69 20.12 13.93
N GLY A 184 11.92 19.89 15.01
CA GLY A 184 10.48 20.11 14.96
C GLY A 184 9.83 19.19 13.94
N ASP A 185 9.08 19.71 12.98
CA ASP A 185 8.45 18.93 11.90
C ASP A 185 9.27 18.91 10.59
N THR A 186 10.49 19.45 10.60
CA THR A 186 11.32 19.54 9.40
C THR A 186 12.35 18.43 9.37
N PRO A 187 12.36 17.56 8.33
CA PRO A 187 13.42 16.57 8.15
C PRO A 187 14.74 17.27 7.79
N VAL A 188 15.84 16.91 8.47
CA VAL A 188 17.14 17.59 8.29
C VAL A 188 18.23 16.69 7.74
N ARG A 189 18.23 15.39 8.07
CA ARG A 189 19.20 14.42 7.57
C ARG A 189 18.74 12.97 7.73
N VAL A 190 19.36 12.08 7.00
CA VAL A 190 19.21 10.64 7.22
C VAL A 190 20.27 10.18 8.23
N ASP A 191 19.83 9.69 9.38
CA ASP A 191 20.71 9.18 10.42
C ASP A 191 21.18 7.74 10.15
N THR A 192 20.23 6.89 9.73
CA THR A 192 20.52 5.45 9.57
C THR A 192 19.80 4.89 8.34
N VAL A 193 20.52 4.09 7.57
CA VAL A 193 19.99 3.27 6.47
C VAL A 193 20.27 1.81 6.76
N VAL A 194 19.22 0.98 6.76
CA VAL A 194 19.34 -0.48 6.85
C VAL A 194 18.90 -1.09 5.52
N VAL A 195 19.72 -1.98 4.97
CA VAL A 195 19.38 -2.81 3.81
C VAL A 195 19.68 -4.25 4.13
N SER A 196 18.67 -5.11 4.08
CA SER A 196 18.83 -6.56 4.14
C SER A 196 18.39 -7.14 2.80
N THR A 197 19.31 -7.84 2.13
CA THR A 197 19.04 -8.39 0.79
C THR A 197 19.46 -9.84 0.70
N GLN A 198 18.61 -10.67 0.15
CA GLN A 198 18.92 -12.05 -0.20
C GLN A 198 19.92 -12.07 -1.35
N HIS A 199 20.89 -12.99 -1.30
CA HIS A 199 22.00 -13.04 -2.24
C HIS A 199 22.51 -14.46 -2.49
N ASP A 200 23.31 -14.65 -3.53
CA ASP A 200 24.04 -15.88 -3.82
C ASP A 200 25.07 -16.19 -2.73
N GLU A 201 25.33 -17.46 -2.51
CA GLU A 201 26.30 -17.91 -1.50
C GLU A 201 27.75 -17.53 -1.81
N ASN A 202 28.07 -17.27 -3.09
CA ASN A 202 29.44 -17.06 -3.56
C ASN A 202 29.91 -15.58 -3.49
N VAL A 203 29.02 -14.63 -3.12
CA VAL A 203 29.39 -13.22 -2.95
C VAL A 203 29.82 -12.94 -1.51
N THR A 204 30.84 -12.11 -1.34
CA THR A 204 31.33 -11.72 -0.02
C THR A 204 30.46 -10.63 0.59
N LEU A 205 30.36 -10.62 1.91
CA LEU A 205 29.61 -9.57 2.63
C LEU A 205 30.22 -8.18 2.43
N GLU A 206 31.52 -8.09 2.27
CA GLU A 206 32.24 -6.84 1.98
C GLU A 206 31.79 -6.27 0.62
N GLN A 207 31.71 -7.13 -0.41
CA GLN A 207 31.23 -6.73 -1.73
C GLN A 207 29.78 -6.26 -1.67
N ILE A 208 28.90 -7.01 -0.99
CA ILE A 208 27.49 -6.62 -0.81
C ILE A 208 27.39 -5.25 -0.14
N ARG A 209 28.14 -5.01 0.94
CA ARG A 209 28.13 -3.73 1.66
C ARG A 209 28.53 -2.55 0.78
N LYS A 210 29.58 -2.72 0.01
CA LYS A 210 30.05 -1.69 -0.94
C LYS A 210 29.01 -1.42 -2.02
N ASP A 211 28.49 -2.47 -2.64
CA ASP A 211 27.56 -2.36 -3.75
C ASP A 211 26.20 -1.76 -3.32
N MET A 212 25.69 -2.13 -2.14
CA MET A 212 24.45 -1.54 -1.64
C MET A 212 24.57 -0.03 -1.43
N VAL A 213 25.69 0.44 -0.92
CA VAL A 213 25.92 1.89 -0.77
C VAL A 213 26.00 2.57 -2.13
N GLU A 214 26.76 1.98 -3.08
CA GLU A 214 27.04 2.60 -4.37
C GLU A 214 25.84 2.56 -5.34
N TYR A 215 25.16 1.42 -5.45
CA TYR A 215 24.12 1.21 -6.47
C TYR A 215 22.69 1.35 -5.94
N VAL A 216 22.50 1.30 -4.62
CA VAL A 216 21.15 1.38 -4.02
C VAL A 216 20.97 2.66 -3.21
N VAL A 217 21.89 2.97 -2.27
CA VAL A 217 21.70 4.10 -1.36
C VAL A 217 21.96 5.44 -2.04
N LYS A 218 23.18 5.63 -2.60
CA LYS A 218 23.58 6.91 -3.20
C LYS A 218 22.72 7.38 -4.37
N PRO A 219 22.20 6.51 -5.26
CA PRO A 219 21.30 6.95 -6.33
C PRO A 219 19.94 7.43 -5.85
N ILE A 220 19.52 7.07 -4.65
CA ILE A 220 18.16 7.30 -4.12
C ILE A 220 18.11 8.39 -3.07
N ILE A 221 19.05 8.39 -2.13
CA ILE A 221 19.05 9.39 -1.05
C ILE A 221 19.83 10.61 -1.51
N PRO A 222 19.22 11.80 -1.55
CA PRO A 222 19.91 13.04 -1.89
C PRO A 222 21.16 13.25 -1.05
N ALA A 223 22.26 13.67 -1.70
CA ALA A 223 23.56 13.80 -1.05
C ALA A 223 23.55 14.78 0.14
N GLU A 224 22.69 15.81 0.06
CA GLU A 224 22.49 16.80 1.12
C GLU A 224 21.85 16.24 2.40
N LEU A 225 21.22 15.06 2.31
CA LEU A 225 20.66 14.37 3.46
C LEU A 225 21.62 13.35 4.09
N LEU A 226 22.76 13.10 3.44
CA LEU A 226 23.80 12.17 3.92
C LEU A 226 24.99 12.95 4.43
N ASP A 227 25.55 12.51 5.55
CA ASP A 227 26.76 13.09 6.11
C ASP A 227 27.73 12.00 6.66
N GLU A 228 28.84 12.41 7.24
CA GLU A 228 29.86 11.52 7.83
C GLU A 228 29.32 10.71 9.04
N ASN A 229 28.22 11.14 9.64
CA ASN A 229 27.59 10.48 10.78
C ASN A 229 26.45 9.53 10.36
N THR A 230 26.11 9.50 9.07
CA THR A 230 25.09 8.55 8.56
C THR A 230 25.58 7.12 8.71
N LYS A 231 24.77 6.28 9.34
CA LYS A 231 25.07 4.88 9.63
C LYS A 231 24.48 3.97 8.57
N TYR A 232 25.24 3.00 8.11
CA TYR A 232 24.82 2.01 7.12
C TYR A 232 24.88 0.61 7.72
N PHE A 233 23.74 -0.05 7.85
CA PHE A 233 23.63 -1.44 8.29
C PHE A 233 23.19 -2.32 7.11
N ILE A 234 24.17 -2.87 6.40
CA ILE A 234 23.95 -3.72 5.23
C ILE A 234 24.15 -5.17 5.62
N ASN A 235 23.11 -5.99 5.50
CA ASN A 235 23.08 -7.39 5.96
C ASN A 235 23.74 -7.53 7.35
N PRO A 236 23.24 -6.85 8.40
CA PRO A 236 23.90 -6.82 9.70
C PRO A 236 24.00 -8.20 10.37
N THR A 237 23.10 -9.12 10.02
CA THR A 237 23.14 -10.52 10.49
C THR A 237 24.18 -11.37 9.73
N GLY A 238 24.78 -10.83 8.66
CA GLY A 238 25.74 -11.55 7.83
C GLY A 238 25.08 -12.21 6.62
N ARG A 239 25.12 -13.54 6.55
CA ARG A 239 24.63 -14.31 5.39
C ARG A 239 23.10 -14.30 5.30
N PHE A 240 22.58 -13.95 4.10
CA PHE A 240 21.16 -14.02 3.78
C PHE A 240 20.94 -14.74 2.43
N VAL A 241 21.20 -16.02 2.39
CA VAL A 241 21.06 -16.88 1.20
C VAL A 241 19.68 -17.54 1.17
N ILE A 242 19.20 -18.04 2.32
CA ILE A 242 17.85 -18.57 2.46
C ILE A 242 16.92 -17.40 2.74
N GLY A 243 15.96 -17.17 1.86
CA GLY A 243 14.96 -16.10 1.93
C GLY A 243 13.70 -16.44 1.14
N GLY A 244 12.83 -15.44 0.98
CA GLY A 244 11.53 -15.64 0.37
C GLY A 244 10.65 -16.61 1.16
N PRO A 245 9.64 -17.24 0.54
CA PRO A 245 8.72 -18.16 1.22
C PRO A 245 9.36 -19.40 1.87
N VAL A 246 10.63 -19.68 1.55
CA VAL A 246 11.41 -20.73 2.21
C VAL A 246 11.99 -20.27 3.54
N GLY A 247 12.37 -18.99 3.61
CA GLY A 247 12.96 -18.40 4.82
C GLY A 247 11.91 -18.00 5.86
N ASP A 248 10.77 -17.49 5.39
CA ASP A 248 9.65 -17.03 6.23
C ASP A 248 8.34 -17.18 5.46
N SER A 249 7.26 -17.49 6.16
CA SER A 249 5.94 -17.63 5.54
C SER A 249 5.31 -16.27 5.24
N GLY A 250 4.69 -16.15 4.08
CA GLY A 250 3.94 -14.98 3.65
C GLY A 250 2.43 -15.14 3.84
N LEU A 251 1.76 -14.00 4.03
CA LEU A 251 0.31 -13.90 4.09
C LEU A 251 -0.13 -12.53 3.55
N THR A 252 -1.22 -12.52 2.76
CA THR A 252 -1.85 -11.28 2.30
C THR A 252 -2.20 -10.37 3.49
N GLY A 253 -1.89 -9.07 3.37
CA GLY A 253 -2.29 -8.07 4.35
C GLY A 253 -1.46 -8.02 5.63
N ARG A 254 -0.22 -8.52 5.63
CA ARG A 254 0.69 -8.44 6.77
C ARG A 254 1.73 -7.31 6.69
N LYS A 255 1.64 -6.45 5.66
CA LYS A 255 2.53 -5.28 5.47
C LYS A 255 1.74 -3.98 5.36
N ILE A 256 0.65 -3.87 6.13
CA ILE A 256 -0.31 -2.75 6.06
C ILE A 256 0.31 -1.38 6.37
N ILE A 257 1.34 -1.31 7.20
CA ILE A 257 2.06 -0.06 7.51
C ILE A 257 3.01 0.31 6.37
N VAL A 258 3.65 -0.68 5.72
CA VAL A 258 4.42 -0.49 4.48
C VAL A 258 3.51 -0.03 3.35
N ASP A 259 2.31 -0.57 3.25
CA ASP A 259 1.32 -0.21 2.23
C ASP A 259 0.82 1.23 2.34
N THR A 260 0.94 1.85 3.51
CA THR A 260 0.39 3.17 3.82
C THR A 260 1.48 4.22 4.09
N TYR A 261 1.71 4.62 5.34
CA TYR A 261 2.52 5.80 5.65
C TYR A 261 3.73 5.52 6.54
N GLY A 262 4.14 4.25 6.69
CA GLY A 262 5.33 3.88 7.45
C GLY A 262 5.30 4.24 8.93
N GLY A 263 4.09 4.38 9.50
CA GLY A 263 3.89 4.71 10.92
C GLY A 263 3.59 6.18 11.22
N PHE A 264 3.60 7.07 10.22
CA PHE A 264 3.26 8.49 10.42
C PHE A 264 1.78 8.74 10.69
N SER A 265 0.91 7.89 10.18
CA SER A 265 -0.54 7.96 10.39
C SER A 265 -1.03 6.79 11.23
N ARG A 266 -2.18 6.99 11.88
CA ARG A 266 -2.98 5.88 12.42
C ARG A 266 -3.37 4.91 11.30
N HIS A 267 -3.77 3.71 11.67
CA HIS A 267 -4.25 2.69 10.74
C HIS A 267 -5.47 1.99 11.31
N GLY A 268 -6.47 1.72 10.47
CA GLY A 268 -7.70 1.04 10.90
C GLY A 268 -7.58 -0.48 11.02
N GLY A 269 -6.49 -1.07 10.52
CA GLY A 269 -6.21 -2.51 10.55
C GLY A 269 -6.60 -3.26 9.28
N GLY A 270 -7.38 -2.67 8.37
CA GLY A 270 -7.82 -3.30 7.12
C GLY A 270 -6.69 -3.43 6.09
N ALA A 271 -6.52 -4.62 5.52
CA ALA A 271 -5.63 -4.86 4.39
C ALA A 271 -6.27 -4.42 3.07
N PHE A 272 -5.46 -4.09 2.06
CA PHE A 272 -5.92 -3.65 0.73
C PHE A 272 -5.97 -4.79 -0.27
N SER A 273 -4.86 -5.51 -0.43
CA SER A 273 -4.67 -6.50 -1.50
C SER A 273 -5.71 -7.59 -1.47
N GLY A 274 -6.17 -7.99 -2.65
CA GLY A 274 -7.19 -9.03 -2.83
C GLY A 274 -8.64 -8.58 -2.63
N LYS A 275 -8.88 -7.33 -2.22
CA LYS A 275 -10.23 -6.79 -1.98
C LYS A 275 -10.71 -5.95 -3.15
N ASP A 276 -11.92 -6.22 -3.66
CA ASP A 276 -12.58 -5.38 -4.66
C ASP A 276 -13.01 -4.02 -4.08
N PRO A 277 -13.33 -3.03 -4.94
CA PRO A 277 -13.65 -1.66 -4.51
C PRO A 277 -14.85 -1.49 -3.58
N THR A 278 -15.73 -2.47 -3.44
CA THR A 278 -16.86 -2.39 -2.50
C THR A 278 -16.41 -2.52 -1.04
N LYS A 279 -15.22 -3.05 -0.81
CA LYS A 279 -14.60 -3.16 0.52
C LYS A 279 -14.01 -1.81 0.92
N VAL A 280 -14.64 -1.15 1.89
CA VAL A 280 -14.26 0.18 2.39
C VAL A 280 -12.85 0.22 3.00
N ASP A 281 -12.33 -0.90 3.51
CA ASP A 281 -10.94 -1.02 3.94
C ASP A 281 -9.96 -0.50 2.88
N ARG A 282 -10.24 -0.80 1.61
CA ARG A 282 -9.44 -0.35 0.48
C ARG A 282 -9.94 0.99 -0.06
N SER A 283 -11.17 1.07 -0.49
CA SER A 283 -11.72 2.22 -1.20
C SER A 283 -11.73 3.49 -0.35
N ALA A 284 -12.17 3.41 0.90
CA ALA A 284 -12.22 4.56 1.79
C ALA A 284 -10.83 4.97 2.30
N ALA A 285 -9.86 4.05 2.45
CA ALA A 285 -8.48 4.41 2.75
C ALA A 285 -7.84 5.21 1.60
N TYR A 286 -8.08 4.83 0.34
CA TYR A 286 -7.64 5.60 -0.82
C TYR A 286 -8.33 6.96 -0.89
N TYR A 287 -9.62 7.01 -0.57
CA TYR A 287 -10.36 8.28 -0.56
C TYR A 287 -9.93 9.21 0.56
N ALA A 288 -9.64 8.68 1.75
CA ALA A 288 -9.06 9.44 2.85
C ALA A 288 -7.67 10.02 2.48
N ARG A 289 -6.83 9.26 1.74
CA ARG A 289 -5.59 9.78 1.14
C ARG A 289 -5.88 10.92 0.16
N TYR A 290 -6.83 10.75 -0.72
CA TYR A 290 -7.23 11.78 -1.69
C TYR A 290 -7.65 13.08 -1.00
N ILE A 291 -8.45 12.99 0.06
CA ILE A 291 -8.86 14.15 0.87
C ILE A 291 -7.66 14.81 1.52
N ALA A 292 -6.84 14.05 2.28
CA ALA A 292 -5.67 14.58 2.98
C ALA A 292 -4.69 15.25 2.02
N LYS A 293 -4.43 14.62 0.85
CA LYS A 293 -3.54 15.17 -0.17
C LYS A 293 -4.05 16.51 -0.73
N ASN A 294 -5.35 16.62 -0.99
CA ASN A 294 -5.93 17.88 -1.48
C ASN A 294 -5.91 18.99 -0.42
N ILE A 295 -6.08 18.68 0.87
CA ILE A 295 -5.95 19.67 1.97
C ILE A 295 -4.52 20.24 2.01
N VAL A 296 -3.50 19.38 1.99
CA VAL A 296 -2.10 19.81 2.03
C VAL A 296 -1.71 20.53 0.73
N ALA A 297 -2.12 20.02 -0.43
CA ALA A 297 -1.87 20.68 -1.73
C ALA A 297 -2.54 22.04 -1.84
N ALA A 298 -3.68 22.27 -1.17
CA ALA A 298 -4.35 23.56 -1.10
C ALA A 298 -3.61 24.57 -0.20
N GLY A 299 -2.58 24.14 0.54
CA GLY A 299 -1.88 24.97 1.53
C GLY A 299 -2.71 25.25 2.77
N LEU A 300 -3.72 24.42 3.06
CA LEU A 300 -4.59 24.59 4.23
C LEU A 300 -3.96 23.97 5.50
N ALA A 301 -3.01 23.07 5.35
CA ALA A 301 -2.20 22.49 6.43
C ALA A 301 -0.85 22.00 5.87
N ASP A 302 0.20 21.95 6.69
CA ASP A 302 1.49 21.34 6.30
C ASP A 302 1.44 19.82 6.39
N LYS A 303 0.60 19.29 7.27
CA LYS A 303 0.31 17.86 7.43
C LYS A 303 -1.15 17.67 7.84
N CYS A 304 -1.75 16.56 7.40
CA CYS A 304 -3.16 16.29 7.63
C CYS A 304 -3.41 14.80 7.68
N GLU A 305 -4.17 14.36 8.70
CA GLU A 305 -4.75 13.03 8.80
C GLU A 305 -6.26 13.12 8.67
N VAL A 306 -6.86 12.23 7.91
CA VAL A 306 -8.29 12.11 7.72
C VAL A 306 -8.74 10.72 8.16
N GLN A 307 -9.77 10.65 9.02
CA GLN A 307 -10.45 9.41 9.36
C GLN A 307 -11.83 9.38 8.72
N LEU A 308 -12.15 8.26 8.07
CA LEU A 308 -13.50 7.91 7.65
C LEU A 308 -13.92 6.65 8.41
N ALA A 309 -15.15 6.63 8.94
CA ALA A 309 -15.67 5.46 9.64
C ALA A 309 -17.02 5.06 9.09
N TYR A 310 -17.28 3.75 9.00
CA TYR A 310 -18.49 3.17 8.43
C TYR A 310 -19.11 2.11 9.34
N ALA A 311 -20.42 1.93 9.20
CA ALA A 311 -21.15 0.77 9.69
C ALA A 311 -21.50 -0.13 8.49
N ILE A 312 -21.44 -1.45 8.68
CA ILE A 312 -21.82 -2.40 7.61
C ILE A 312 -23.23 -2.13 7.09
N GLY A 313 -23.41 -2.13 5.77
CA GLY A 313 -24.68 -1.90 5.11
C GLY A 313 -25.18 -0.45 5.10
N VAL A 314 -24.44 0.49 5.71
CA VAL A 314 -24.79 1.93 5.70
C VAL A 314 -23.93 2.65 4.65
N ALA A 315 -24.57 3.48 3.81
CA ALA A 315 -23.85 4.20 2.76
C ALA A 315 -23.13 5.44 3.31
N LYS A 316 -23.77 6.21 4.15
CA LYS A 316 -23.17 7.43 4.74
C LYS A 316 -22.12 7.05 5.79
N PRO A 317 -20.94 7.71 5.81
CA PRO A 317 -20.00 7.48 6.89
C PRO A 317 -20.61 7.88 8.25
N VAL A 318 -20.33 7.11 9.29
CA VAL A 318 -20.79 7.42 10.66
C VAL A 318 -19.98 8.55 11.29
N SER A 319 -18.77 8.81 10.80
CA SER A 319 -17.97 9.98 11.16
C SER A 319 -16.92 10.31 10.12
N ILE A 320 -16.61 11.61 10.00
CA ILE A 320 -15.48 12.16 9.25
C ILE A 320 -14.70 13.03 10.23
N MET A 321 -13.41 12.81 10.35
CA MET A 321 -12.53 13.60 11.20
C MET A 321 -11.32 14.06 10.39
N VAL A 322 -10.93 15.32 10.57
CA VAL A 322 -9.71 15.89 10.02
C VAL A 322 -8.84 16.38 11.18
N ASP A 323 -7.57 15.99 11.20
CA ASP A 323 -6.58 16.46 12.16
C ASP A 323 -5.37 17.04 11.42
N ALA A 324 -5.16 18.35 11.57
CA ALA A 324 -4.02 19.05 10.99
C ALA A 324 -2.83 19.15 11.95
N PHE A 325 -2.88 18.52 13.14
CA PHE A 325 -1.81 18.51 14.15
C PHE A 325 -1.28 19.92 14.52
N GLY A 326 -2.14 20.92 14.46
CA GLY A 326 -1.77 22.31 14.72
C GLY A 326 -0.96 22.99 13.61
N SER A 327 -0.80 22.38 12.45
CA SER A 327 -0.09 22.93 11.30
C SER A 327 -0.96 23.81 10.38
N SER A 328 -2.22 24.04 10.75
CA SER A 328 -3.20 24.83 10.00
C SER A 328 -3.53 26.15 10.72
N SER A 329 -3.88 27.17 9.96
CA SER A 329 -4.51 28.41 10.48
C SER A 329 -6.01 28.22 10.75
N TYR A 330 -6.60 27.13 10.28
CA TYR A 330 -8.01 26.76 10.49
C TYR A 330 -8.14 25.71 11.59
N THR A 331 -9.31 25.63 12.22
CA THR A 331 -9.57 24.58 13.20
C THR A 331 -9.84 23.24 12.48
N ASN A 332 -9.63 22.13 13.18
CA ASN A 332 -9.95 20.79 12.66
C ASN A 332 -11.45 20.68 12.29
N GLU A 333 -12.33 21.34 13.04
CA GLU A 333 -13.78 21.39 12.74
C GLU A 333 -14.05 22.09 11.42
N GLN A 334 -13.45 23.28 11.17
CA GLN A 334 -13.58 23.99 9.89
C GLN A 334 -13.09 23.16 8.71
N LEU A 335 -11.97 22.45 8.88
CA LEU A 335 -11.46 21.55 7.85
C LEU A 335 -12.42 20.37 7.60
N SER A 336 -12.99 19.77 8.64
CA SER A 336 -13.97 18.69 8.52
C SER A 336 -15.24 19.16 7.80
N ASP A 337 -15.78 20.35 8.14
CA ASP A 337 -16.94 20.95 7.50
C ASP A 337 -16.69 21.21 5.99
N ALA A 338 -15.49 21.64 5.63
CA ALA A 338 -15.11 21.84 4.23
C ALA A 338 -15.04 20.51 3.48
N VAL A 339 -14.50 19.48 4.13
CA VAL A 339 -14.44 18.12 3.57
C VAL A 339 -15.84 17.59 3.29
N GLU A 340 -16.77 17.67 4.22
CA GLU A 340 -18.15 17.23 4.04
C GLU A 340 -18.88 17.92 2.87
N LYS A 341 -18.53 19.18 2.58
CA LYS A 341 -19.12 19.94 1.47
C LYS A 341 -18.49 19.61 0.10
N VAL A 342 -17.24 19.17 0.08
CA VAL A 342 -16.48 18.98 -1.16
C VAL A 342 -16.43 17.50 -1.58
N PHE A 343 -16.46 16.58 -0.63
CA PHE A 343 -16.23 15.16 -0.87
C PHE A 343 -17.44 14.32 -0.46
N ASP A 344 -17.96 13.54 -1.39
CA ASP A 344 -18.99 12.55 -1.10
C ASP A 344 -18.32 11.23 -0.71
N CYS A 345 -18.31 10.94 0.58
CA CYS A 345 -17.64 9.78 1.17
C CYS A 345 -18.47 8.49 1.15
N ARG A 346 -19.57 8.43 0.41
CA ARG A 346 -20.37 7.19 0.25
C ARG A 346 -19.64 6.19 -0.65
N PRO A 347 -19.67 4.88 -0.37
CA PRO A 347 -18.89 3.86 -1.09
C PRO A 347 -19.06 3.92 -2.61
N ASN A 348 -20.30 4.01 -3.12
CA ASN A 348 -20.57 4.12 -4.55
C ASN A 348 -19.92 5.37 -5.18
N SER A 349 -20.02 6.51 -4.51
CA SER A 349 -19.42 7.76 -4.96
C SER A 349 -17.89 7.67 -4.99
N ILE A 350 -17.28 7.07 -3.99
CA ILE A 350 -15.82 6.83 -3.93
C ILE A 350 -15.36 5.99 -5.13
N ILE A 351 -16.04 4.87 -5.39
CA ILE A 351 -15.74 3.95 -6.49
C ILE A 351 -15.74 4.67 -7.83
N GLU A 352 -16.77 5.47 -8.09
CA GLU A 352 -16.94 6.23 -9.33
C GLU A 352 -15.92 7.37 -9.45
N GLN A 353 -15.74 8.18 -8.39
CA GLN A 353 -14.82 9.31 -8.43
C GLN A 353 -13.37 8.89 -8.60
N LEU A 354 -12.94 7.82 -7.93
CA LEU A 354 -11.58 7.30 -8.04
C LEU A 354 -11.42 6.27 -9.18
N LYS A 355 -12.48 5.94 -9.92
CA LYS A 355 -12.47 4.95 -11.00
C LYS A 355 -11.88 3.61 -10.59
N LEU A 356 -12.26 3.14 -9.41
CA LEU A 356 -11.63 1.98 -8.79
C LEU A 356 -11.88 0.67 -9.55
N LYS A 357 -12.99 0.56 -10.28
CA LYS A 357 -13.26 -0.61 -11.14
C LYS A 357 -12.38 -0.69 -12.39
N GLU A 358 -11.67 0.40 -12.73
CA GLU A 358 -10.77 0.51 -13.88
C GLU A 358 -9.29 0.43 -13.46
N THR A 359 -9.02 0.52 -12.16
CA THR A 359 -7.67 0.51 -11.59
C THR A 359 -7.03 -0.87 -11.73
N LYS A 360 -5.73 -0.91 -12.06
CA LYS A 360 -4.91 -2.11 -11.97
C LYS A 360 -4.25 -2.13 -10.60
N TYR A 361 -4.50 -3.17 -9.83
CA TYR A 361 -4.12 -3.26 -8.42
C TYR A 361 -2.77 -3.95 -8.18
N ARG A 362 -2.42 -4.96 -8.98
CA ARG A 362 -1.14 -5.68 -8.84
C ARG A 362 0.09 -4.76 -8.75
N PRO A 363 0.23 -3.69 -9.58
CA PRO A 363 1.38 -2.78 -9.47
C PRO A 363 1.46 -2.01 -8.16
N LEU A 364 0.35 -1.90 -7.41
CA LEU A 364 0.27 -1.24 -6.11
C LEU A 364 0.69 -2.15 -4.95
N ALA A 365 0.57 -3.45 -5.13
CA ALA A 365 0.81 -4.44 -4.08
C ALA A 365 2.27 -4.51 -3.58
N ALA A 366 3.19 -3.77 -4.21
CA ALA A 366 4.57 -3.61 -3.75
C ALA A 366 4.97 -2.13 -3.77
N TYR A 367 5.84 -1.74 -2.83
CA TYR A 367 6.39 -0.37 -2.69
C TYR A 367 5.36 0.70 -2.28
N GLY A 368 4.30 0.30 -1.56
CA GLY A 368 3.25 1.16 -1.03
C GLY A 368 2.15 1.49 -2.04
N HIS A 369 0.97 1.83 -1.52
CA HIS A 369 -0.21 2.20 -2.31
C HIS A 369 -0.37 3.72 -2.45
N MET A 370 0.35 4.49 -1.64
CA MET A 370 0.26 5.96 -1.57
C MET A 370 1.53 6.60 -2.13
N GLY A 371 1.39 7.83 -2.68
CA GLY A 371 2.49 8.53 -3.32
C GLY A 371 2.89 7.95 -4.69
N ARG A 372 1.99 7.21 -5.35
CA ARG A 372 2.25 6.48 -6.60
C ARG A 372 1.73 7.25 -7.83
N GLU A 373 2.11 8.52 -7.95
CA GLU A 373 1.71 9.37 -9.08
C GLU A 373 2.11 8.78 -10.45
N GLU A 374 3.22 8.05 -10.50
CA GLU A 374 3.71 7.40 -11.71
C GLU A 374 2.78 6.31 -12.27
N LEU A 375 1.87 5.80 -11.44
CA LEU A 375 0.84 4.82 -11.86
C LEU A 375 -0.45 5.49 -12.33
N GLY A 376 -0.56 6.84 -12.25
CA GLY A 376 -1.72 7.59 -12.70
C GLY A 376 -2.99 7.36 -11.87
N VAL A 377 -2.86 6.86 -10.64
CA VAL A 377 -3.98 6.53 -9.76
C VAL A 377 -4.75 7.77 -9.30
N ALA A 378 -6.07 7.65 -9.23
CA ALA A 378 -6.95 8.80 -9.05
C ALA A 378 -6.83 9.44 -7.65
N TRP A 379 -6.51 8.69 -6.61
CA TRP A 379 -6.35 9.21 -5.25
C TRP A 379 -5.08 10.05 -5.03
N GLU A 380 -4.19 10.10 -6.00
CA GLU A 380 -3.03 11.00 -5.98
C GLU A 380 -3.28 12.32 -6.71
N LYS A 381 -4.48 12.56 -7.26
CA LYS A 381 -4.83 13.84 -7.90
C LYS A 381 -5.10 14.93 -6.87
N THR A 382 -4.81 16.19 -7.27
CA THR A 382 -5.04 17.40 -6.45
C THR A 382 -6.09 18.33 -7.09
N ASP A 383 -7.09 17.75 -7.71
CA ASP A 383 -8.13 18.46 -8.51
C ASP A 383 -9.26 19.08 -7.67
N LYS A 384 -9.24 18.89 -6.34
CA LYS A 384 -10.21 19.51 -5.42
C LYS A 384 -9.68 20.76 -4.70
N VAL A 385 -8.42 21.15 -4.95
CA VAL A 385 -7.77 22.30 -4.30
C VAL A 385 -8.60 23.58 -4.37
N GLU A 386 -9.05 23.96 -5.56
CA GLU A 386 -9.81 25.20 -5.74
C GLU A 386 -11.23 25.12 -5.13
N MET A 387 -11.80 23.91 -5.03
CA MET A 387 -13.07 23.72 -4.35
C MET A 387 -12.92 23.88 -2.83
N LEU A 388 -11.90 23.25 -2.25
CA LEU A 388 -11.60 23.39 -0.82
C LEU A 388 -11.41 24.86 -0.43
N LYS A 389 -10.59 25.61 -1.16
CA LYS A 389 -10.34 27.03 -0.89
C LYS A 389 -11.59 27.91 -0.89
N LYS A 390 -12.67 27.50 -1.57
CA LYS A 390 -13.94 28.26 -1.59
C LYS A 390 -14.75 28.12 -0.29
N TYR A 391 -14.47 27.08 0.49
CA TYR A 391 -15.20 26.80 1.74
C TYR A 391 -14.38 27.15 2.98
N MET A 392 -13.15 27.66 2.78
CA MET A 392 -12.26 28.16 3.82
C MET A 392 -12.21 29.69 3.81
#